data_881975cb42d4cb13e4299b125ee84a5f
#
_entry.id   881975cb42d4cb13e4299b125ee84a5f
#
_cell.length_a   1.000
_cell.length_b   1.000
_cell.length_c   1.000
_cell.angle_alpha   90.00
_cell.angle_beta   90.00
_cell.angle_gamma   90.00
#
_symmetry.space_group_name_H-M   'P 1'
#
loop_
_entity.id
_entity.type
_entity.pdbx_description
1 polymer ?
#
loop_
_entity_poly.entity_id
_entity_poly.type
_entity_poly.pdbx_seq_one_letter_code
_entity_poly.pdbx_strand_id
1 'polypeptide(L)'
;MMTAKVKSITKKICAKIKSAPLVDINAITRTDYNGKDFKNGLYFVYDKKNVVIYVGKISNAKNTSLYMRFVGHGAGAHKNDAWYKTAKKVQFMQFAAMDNEMLELAERLVILFKRPSRNDADTSEERVLRLLDGKCNV
;
A
#
# COMPACT_ATOMS: atom_id res chain seq x y z
N MET A 1 1.01 5.29 -21.66
CA MET A 1 2.29 4.59 -21.49
C MET A 1 3.14 5.30 -20.45
N MET A 2 3.67 4.58 -19.47
CA MET A 2 4.51 5.21 -18.45
C MET A 2 5.87 5.61 -19.00
N THR A 3 6.34 6.80 -18.63
CA THR A 3 7.68 7.25 -19.00
C THR A 3 8.75 6.42 -18.28
N ALA A 4 9.97 6.42 -18.81
CA ALA A 4 11.09 5.70 -18.19
C ALA A 4 11.36 6.19 -16.76
N LYS A 5 11.21 7.50 -16.51
CA LYS A 5 11.38 8.10 -15.18
C LYS A 5 10.36 7.55 -14.19
N VAL A 6 9.09 7.49 -14.59
CA VAL A 6 8.00 6.97 -13.75
C VAL A 6 8.24 5.49 -13.44
N LYS A 7 8.59 4.69 -14.45
CA LYS A 7 8.92 3.28 -14.24
C LYS A 7 10.06 3.09 -13.26
N SER A 8 11.11 3.90 -13.38
CA SER A 8 12.28 3.82 -12.49
C SER A 8 11.90 4.12 -11.05
N ILE A 9 11.15 5.19 -10.82
CA ILE A 9 10.68 5.57 -9.47
C ILE A 9 9.79 4.47 -8.90
N THR A 10 8.85 3.96 -9.68
CA THR A 10 7.93 2.92 -9.25
C THR A 10 8.66 1.63 -8.88
N LYS A 11 9.65 1.24 -9.69
CA LYS A 11 10.48 0.07 -9.39
C LYS A 11 11.23 0.23 -8.07
N LYS A 12 11.77 1.42 -7.79
CA LYS A 12 12.46 1.69 -6.52
C LYS A 12 11.53 1.56 -5.33
N ILE A 13 10.31 2.10 -5.43
CA ILE A 13 9.30 1.97 -4.39
C ILE A 13 8.95 0.51 -4.17
N CYS A 14 8.68 -0.22 -5.25
CA CYS A 14 8.34 -1.64 -5.18
C CYS A 14 9.48 -2.48 -4.57
N ALA A 15 10.73 -2.18 -4.94
CA ALA A 15 11.88 -2.90 -4.41
C ALA A 15 12.01 -2.68 -2.90
N LYS A 16 11.81 -1.45 -2.43
CA LYS A 16 11.85 -1.14 -0.99
C LYS A 16 10.78 -1.88 -0.22
N ILE A 17 9.55 -1.85 -0.69
CA ILE A 17 8.47 -2.49 0.04
C ILE A 17 8.61 -4.01 0.02
N LYS A 18 9.09 -4.60 -1.08
CA LYS A 18 9.34 -6.03 -1.16
C LYS A 18 10.46 -6.51 -0.23
N SER A 19 11.42 -5.65 0.09
CA SER A 19 12.49 -5.99 1.03
C SER A 19 12.03 -5.95 2.48
N ALA A 20 10.87 -5.38 2.78
CA ALA A 20 10.31 -5.37 4.12
C ALA A 20 9.89 -6.79 4.53
N PRO A 21 9.90 -7.07 5.85
CA PRO A 21 9.51 -8.41 6.32
C PRO A 21 8.07 -8.76 5.92
N LEU A 22 7.88 -10.01 5.50
CA LEU A 22 6.55 -10.59 5.32
C LEU A 22 5.96 -10.91 6.68
N VAL A 23 4.74 -10.47 6.93
CA VAL A 23 4.03 -10.71 8.17
C VAL A 23 2.76 -11.49 7.85
N ASP A 24 2.54 -12.59 8.58
CA ASP A 24 1.27 -13.32 8.51
C ASP A 24 0.16 -12.39 9.02
N ILE A 25 -0.95 -12.30 8.32
CA ILE A 25 -2.06 -11.44 8.71
C ILE A 25 -2.55 -11.79 10.12
N ASN A 26 -2.56 -13.07 10.47
CA ASN A 26 -2.99 -13.52 11.78
C ASN A 26 -1.99 -13.18 12.90
N ALA A 27 -0.77 -12.76 12.55
CA ALA A 27 0.24 -12.36 13.52
C ALA A 27 0.22 -10.86 13.80
N ILE A 28 -0.64 -10.08 13.16
CA ILE A 28 -0.72 -8.64 13.36
C ILE A 28 -1.43 -8.35 14.68
N THR A 29 -0.68 -7.81 15.66
CA THR A 29 -1.19 -7.51 16.98
C THR A 29 -1.18 -6.02 17.24
N ARG A 30 -2.01 -5.57 18.19
CA ARG A 30 -2.05 -4.18 18.60
C ARG A 30 -0.72 -3.72 19.20
N THR A 31 -0.07 -4.57 19.97
CA THR A 31 1.18 -4.25 20.64
C THR A 31 2.29 -3.97 19.63
N ASP A 32 2.40 -4.81 18.59
CA ASP A 32 3.54 -4.76 17.67
C ASP A 32 3.29 -3.97 16.40
N TYR A 33 2.03 -3.74 16.00
CA TYR A 33 1.69 -3.19 14.69
C TYR A 33 0.76 -1.99 14.70
N ASN A 34 0.62 -1.32 15.85
CA ASN A 34 -0.27 -0.16 15.99
C ASN A 34 0.47 1.16 16.24
N GLY A 35 1.79 1.13 16.37
CA GLY A 35 2.60 2.32 16.62
C GLY A 35 2.86 3.15 15.38
N LYS A 36 3.55 4.27 15.58
CA LYS A 36 3.88 5.22 14.52
C LYS A 36 4.70 4.61 13.39
N ASP A 37 5.47 3.54 13.66
CA ASP A 37 6.28 2.85 12.65
C ASP A 37 5.41 2.09 11.64
N PHE A 38 4.13 1.93 11.93
CA PHE A 38 3.17 1.24 11.08
C PHE A 38 2.12 2.19 10.53
N LYS A 39 2.49 3.45 10.38
CA LYS A 39 1.69 4.52 9.77
C LYS A 39 2.51 5.18 8.66
N ASN A 40 1.82 5.94 7.83
CA ASN A 40 2.42 6.74 6.76
C ASN A 40 3.28 5.90 5.82
N GLY A 41 2.68 4.89 5.24
CA GLY A 41 3.38 4.00 4.34
C GLY A 41 2.47 3.23 3.40
N LEU A 42 3.06 2.34 2.67
CA LEU A 42 2.37 1.45 1.75
C LEU A 42 2.46 0.01 2.25
N TYR A 43 1.46 -0.78 1.90
CA TYR A 43 1.49 -2.20 2.19
C TYR A 43 1.05 -3.02 0.97
N PHE A 44 1.68 -4.18 0.83
CA PHE A 44 1.32 -5.19 -0.17
C PHE A 44 0.69 -6.38 0.54
N VAL A 45 -0.43 -6.85 0.00
CA VAL A 45 -1.09 -8.05 0.51
C VAL A 45 -0.86 -9.19 -0.46
N TYR A 46 -0.49 -10.34 0.07
CA TYR A 46 -0.16 -11.54 -0.69
C TYR A 46 -1.14 -12.66 -0.37
N ASP A 47 -1.46 -13.47 -1.39
CA ASP A 47 -2.19 -14.71 -1.19
C ASP A 47 -1.25 -15.85 -0.79
N LYS A 48 -1.79 -17.07 -0.66
CA LYS A 48 -1.00 -18.26 -0.29
C LYS A 48 0.08 -18.62 -1.31
N LYS A 49 -0.03 -18.13 -2.55
CA LYS A 49 0.95 -18.35 -3.62
C LYS A 49 1.98 -17.22 -3.71
N ASN A 50 1.97 -16.30 -2.75
CA ASN A 50 2.83 -15.12 -2.73
C ASN A 50 2.62 -14.19 -3.94
N VAL A 51 1.39 -14.15 -4.44
CA VAL A 51 0.99 -13.19 -5.46
C VAL A 51 0.39 -11.96 -4.80
N VAL A 52 0.78 -10.77 -5.24
CA VAL A 52 0.22 -9.51 -4.75
C VAL A 52 -1.23 -9.40 -5.22
N ILE A 53 -2.17 -9.36 -4.29
CA ILE A 53 -3.59 -9.25 -4.59
C ILE A 53 -4.17 -7.88 -4.25
N TYR A 54 -3.48 -7.09 -3.43
CA TYR A 54 -3.94 -5.77 -3.04
C TYR A 54 -2.75 -4.91 -2.63
N VAL A 55 -2.82 -3.63 -2.96
CA VAL A 55 -1.88 -2.60 -2.50
C VAL A 55 -2.69 -1.50 -1.85
N GLY A 56 -2.27 -1.05 -0.68
CA GLY A 56 -2.95 0.02 0.02
C GLY A 56 -1.98 0.99 0.66
N LYS A 57 -2.54 2.06 1.20
CA LYS A 57 -1.78 3.04 1.96
C LYS A 57 -2.33 3.17 3.37
N ILE A 58 -1.48 3.56 4.29
CA ILE A 58 -1.86 3.92 5.64
C ILE A 58 -1.34 5.33 5.87
N SER A 59 -2.26 6.27 6.10
CA SER A 59 -1.90 7.67 6.33
C SER A 59 -1.35 7.86 7.74
N ASN A 60 -0.92 9.09 8.05
CA ASN A 60 -0.51 9.47 9.40
C ASN A 60 -1.68 9.94 10.26
N ALA A 61 -2.92 9.71 9.82
CA ALA A 61 -4.10 10.14 10.55
C ALA A 61 -4.29 9.35 11.84
N LYS A 62 -5.00 9.95 12.79
CA LYS A 62 -5.39 9.30 14.04
C LYS A 62 -6.23 8.06 13.75
N ASN A 63 -6.04 7.00 14.51
CA ASN A 63 -6.78 5.74 14.40
C ASN A 63 -6.49 4.99 13.08
N THR A 64 -5.35 5.21 12.48
CA THR A 64 -4.88 4.41 11.36
C THR A 64 -3.54 3.77 11.70
N SER A 65 -3.34 2.54 11.28
CA SER A 65 -2.09 1.79 11.40
C SER A 65 -2.25 0.48 10.65
N LEU A 66 -1.19 -0.29 10.52
CA LEU A 66 -1.31 -1.63 9.94
C LEU A 66 -2.29 -2.49 10.75
N TYR A 67 -2.20 -2.43 12.09
CA TYR A 67 -3.14 -3.13 12.96
C TYR A 67 -4.58 -2.71 12.70
N MET A 68 -4.84 -1.40 12.62
CA MET A 68 -6.21 -0.90 12.43
C MET A 68 -6.79 -1.30 11.07
N ARG A 69 -5.95 -1.45 10.06
CA ARG A 69 -6.39 -1.88 8.72
C ARG A 69 -6.85 -3.33 8.70
N PHE A 70 -6.19 -4.20 9.45
CA PHE A 70 -6.43 -5.65 9.34
C PHE A 70 -7.16 -6.24 10.53
N VAL A 71 -7.11 -5.63 11.69
CA VAL A 71 -7.66 -6.21 12.93
C VAL A 71 -8.54 -5.23 13.70
N GLY A 72 -8.15 -3.96 13.78
CA GLY A 72 -8.78 -2.98 14.65
C GLY A 72 -10.26 -2.73 14.37
N HIS A 73 -10.95 -2.12 15.35
CA HIS A 73 -12.37 -1.81 15.30
C HIS A 73 -13.24 -3.05 15.07
N GLY A 74 -12.89 -4.17 15.71
CA GLY A 74 -13.68 -5.39 15.69
C GLY A 74 -13.61 -6.18 14.39
N ALA A 75 -13.08 -5.61 13.32
CA ALA A 75 -13.07 -6.29 12.05
C ALA A 75 -11.95 -5.87 11.10
N GLY A 76 -11.24 -4.78 11.42
CA GLY A 76 -10.33 -4.19 10.46
C GLY A 76 -11.07 -3.60 9.25
N ALA A 77 -10.43 -2.68 8.55
CA ALA A 77 -11.06 -2.02 7.39
C ALA A 77 -11.31 -2.98 6.23
N HIS A 78 -10.55 -4.07 6.13
CA HIS A 78 -10.60 -4.99 5.00
C HIS A 78 -11.35 -6.30 5.27
N LYS A 79 -11.79 -6.55 6.50
CA LYS A 79 -12.36 -7.85 6.86
C LYS A 79 -13.58 -8.24 6.01
N ASN A 80 -14.37 -7.27 5.59
CA ASN A 80 -15.55 -7.51 4.77
C ASN A 80 -15.28 -7.50 3.27
N ASP A 81 -14.05 -7.19 2.87
CA ASP A 81 -13.68 -7.23 1.46
C ASP A 81 -13.57 -8.69 0.99
N ALA A 82 -14.06 -8.96 -0.21
CA ALA A 82 -14.07 -10.32 -0.75
C ALA A 82 -12.68 -10.95 -0.82
N TRP A 83 -11.66 -10.13 -1.12
CA TRP A 83 -10.29 -10.61 -1.24
C TRP A 83 -9.65 -10.99 0.09
N TYR A 84 -10.17 -10.48 1.21
CA TYR A 84 -9.58 -10.73 2.52
C TYR A 84 -9.50 -12.22 2.85
N LYS A 85 -10.44 -13.00 2.38
CA LYS A 85 -10.47 -14.46 2.61
C LYS A 85 -9.26 -15.17 2.00
N THR A 86 -8.69 -14.63 0.93
CA THR A 86 -7.54 -15.22 0.26
C THR A 86 -6.22 -14.59 0.72
N ALA A 87 -6.28 -13.51 1.48
CA ALA A 87 -5.10 -12.83 1.98
C ALA A 87 -4.39 -13.65 3.05
N LYS A 88 -3.06 -13.78 2.95
CA LYS A 88 -2.27 -14.57 3.89
C LYS A 88 -1.17 -13.77 4.55
N LYS A 89 -0.47 -12.93 3.78
CA LYS A 89 0.69 -12.18 4.27
C LYS A 89 0.62 -10.74 3.82
N VAL A 90 1.27 -9.86 4.58
CA VAL A 90 1.37 -8.45 4.26
C VAL A 90 2.81 -7.99 4.45
N GLN A 91 3.25 -7.07 3.61
CA GLN A 91 4.48 -6.32 3.82
C GLN A 91 4.12 -4.85 3.96
N PHE A 92 4.76 -4.17 4.90
CA PHE A 92 4.54 -2.74 5.12
C PHE A 92 5.88 -2.01 5.06
N MET A 93 5.90 -0.89 4.34
CA MET A 93 7.05 0.01 4.32
C MET A 93 6.60 1.41 4.68
N GLN A 94 7.20 1.97 5.73
CA GLN A 94 6.96 3.34 6.14
C GLN A 94 7.69 4.30 5.21
N PHE A 95 7.01 5.36 4.82
CA PHE A 95 7.59 6.47 4.05
C PHE A 95 7.40 7.77 4.85
N ALA A 96 8.12 7.89 5.94
CA ALA A 96 7.94 8.97 6.92
C ALA A 96 8.10 10.39 6.31
N ALA A 97 8.88 10.51 5.26
CA ALA A 97 9.11 11.80 4.59
C ALA A 97 8.00 12.18 3.59
N MET A 98 7.08 11.28 3.30
CA MET A 98 5.99 11.56 2.37
C MET A 98 4.79 12.16 3.08
N ASP A 99 4.21 13.23 2.52
CA ASP A 99 2.90 13.71 2.94
C ASP A 99 1.80 12.83 2.36
N ASN A 100 0.54 13.08 2.74
CA ASN A 100 -0.59 12.27 2.29
C ASN A 100 -0.76 12.27 0.77
N GLU A 101 -0.51 13.40 0.12
CA GLU A 101 -0.64 13.50 -1.33
C GLU A 101 0.43 12.69 -2.05
N MET A 102 1.66 12.75 -1.57
CA MET A 102 2.76 11.96 -2.13
C MET A 102 2.55 10.48 -1.89
N LEU A 103 2.04 10.13 -0.72
CA LEU A 103 1.75 8.74 -0.38
C LEU A 103 0.64 8.19 -1.29
N GLU A 104 -0.40 8.98 -1.54
CA GLU A 104 -1.47 8.59 -2.45
C GLU A 104 -0.96 8.40 -3.87
N LEU A 105 -0.10 9.30 -4.33
CA LEU A 105 0.53 9.18 -5.65
C LEU A 105 1.38 7.91 -5.75
N ALA A 106 2.19 7.64 -4.73
CA ALA A 106 3.01 6.44 -4.68
C ALA A 106 2.15 5.16 -4.73
N GLU A 107 1.05 5.14 -3.99
CA GLU A 107 0.11 4.02 -4.01
C GLU A 107 -0.43 3.80 -5.42
N ARG A 108 -0.90 4.86 -6.08
CA ARG A 108 -1.48 4.75 -7.43
C ARG A 108 -0.46 4.30 -8.46
N LEU A 109 0.78 4.79 -8.36
CA LEU A 109 1.87 4.36 -9.23
C LEU A 109 2.16 2.87 -9.08
N VAL A 110 2.20 2.40 -7.83
CA VAL A 110 2.46 0.98 -7.54
C VAL A 110 1.31 0.12 -8.04
N ILE A 111 0.06 0.52 -7.83
CA ILE A 111 -1.11 -0.20 -8.32
C ILE A 111 -1.07 -0.29 -9.86
N LEU A 112 -0.78 0.81 -10.52
CA LEU A 112 -0.68 0.84 -11.98
C LEU A 112 0.42 -0.11 -12.48
N PHE A 113 1.57 -0.10 -11.82
CA PHE A 113 2.71 -0.93 -12.21
C PHE A 113 2.47 -2.41 -11.93
N LYS A 114 1.95 -2.75 -10.77
CA LYS A 114 1.75 -4.14 -10.34
C LYS A 114 0.43 -4.74 -10.80
N ARG A 115 -0.59 -3.90 -11.00
CA ARG A 115 -1.94 -4.30 -11.40
C ARG A 115 -2.48 -5.46 -10.56
N PRO A 116 -2.52 -5.31 -9.21
CA PRO A 116 -3.06 -6.37 -8.36
C PRO A 116 -4.52 -6.62 -8.67
N SER A 117 -4.95 -7.89 -8.56
CA SER A 117 -6.25 -8.35 -9.04
C SER A 117 -7.45 -7.80 -8.26
N ARG A 118 -7.24 -7.30 -7.05
CA ARG A 118 -8.31 -6.94 -6.12
C ARG A 118 -8.42 -5.45 -5.81
N ASN A 119 -7.63 -4.61 -6.45
CA ASN A 119 -7.73 -3.17 -6.26
C ASN A 119 -8.83 -2.57 -7.13
N ASP A 120 -9.71 -1.78 -6.49
CA ASP A 120 -10.83 -1.09 -7.15
C ASP A 120 -10.52 0.38 -7.43
N ALA A 121 -9.36 0.88 -6.99
CA ALA A 121 -9.02 2.29 -7.17
C ALA A 121 -8.90 2.64 -8.66
N ASP A 122 -9.39 3.84 -9.02
CA ASP A 122 -9.19 4.36 -10.36
C ASP A 122 -7.71 4.66 -10.57
N THR A 123 -7.04 3.75 -11.26
CA THR A 123 -5.63 3.82 -11.60
C THR A 123 -5.42 3.99 -13.09
N SER A 124 -6.36 4.67 -13.77
CA SER A 124 -6.16 4.96 -15.18
C SER A 124 -4.82 5.69 -15.35
N GLU A 125 -4.07 5.30 -16.36
CA GLU A 125 -2.77 5.90 -16.65
C GLU A 125 -2.89 7.42 -16.80
N GLU A 126 -3.93 7.87 -17.47
CA GLU A 126 -4.19 9.28 -17.68
C GLU A 126 -4.34 10.05 -16.37
N ARG A 127 -5.08 9.50 -15.41
CA ARG A 127 -5.28 10.14 -14.11
C ARG A 127 -3.98 10.20 -13.32
N VAL A 128 -3.20 9.12 -13.33
CA VAL A 128 -1.90 9.05 -12.65
C VAL A 128 -0.96 10.07 -13.26
N LEU A 129 -0.91 10.19 -14.58
CA LEU A 129 -0.05 11.14 -15.27
C LEU A 129 -0.43 12.58 -14.93
N ARG A 130 -1.73 12.90 -14.84
CA ARG A 130 -2.18 14.24 -14.42
C ARG A 130 -1.76 14.59 -13.01
N LEU A 131 -1.83 13.64 -12.09
CA LEU A 131 -1.38 13.82 -10.71
C LEU A 131 0.14 14.05 -10.66
N LEU A 132 0.89 13.31 -11.49
CA LEU A 132 2.34 13.47 -11.58
C LEU A 132 2.72 14.85 -12.11
N ASP A 133 2.04 15.34 -13.14
CA ASP A 133 2.33 16.66 -13.70
C ASP A 133 2.18 17.76 -12.65
N GLY A 134 1.16 17.67 -11.80
CA GLY A 134 0.97 18.63 -10.71
C GLY A 134 2.03 18.55 -9.62
N LYS A 135 2.71 17.41 -9.47
CA LYS A 135 3.70 17.18 -8.41
C LYS A 135 5.15 17.26 -8.88
N CYS A 136 5.40 16.99 -10.14
CA CYS A 136 6.76 16.89 -10.69
C CYS A 136 7.18 18.11 -11.49
N ASN A 137 6.39 19.15 -11.50
CA ASN A 137 6.76 20.44 -12.08
C ASN A 137 7.65 21.26 -11.13
N VAL A 138 8.53 20.57 -10.48
CA VAL A 138 9.44 21.20 -9.53
C VAL A 138 10.86 21.10 -10.07
#